data_38835f9fbaa44d91233441acd274d9d4
#
_entry.id   38835f9fbaa44d91233441acd274d9d4
#
_cell.length_a   1.000
_cell.length_b   1.000
_cell.length_c   1.000
_cell.angle_alpha   90.00
_cell.angle_beta   90.00
_cell.angle_gamma   90.00
#
_symmetry.space_group_name_H-M   'P 1'
#
loop_
_entity.id
_entity.type
_entity.pdbx_description
1 polymer ?
#
loop_
_entity_poly.entity_id
_entity_poly.type
_entity_poly.pdbx_seq_one_letter_code
_entity_poly.pdbx_strand_id
1 'polypeptide(L)'
;MIEISKNNYHSLLGSDELIIGDGNSVNFKPQIKFSKWNGENTLTIRYNKIYNSLPIQSLDEDYNKEKLSISDDGDEFYICPFDSKTLKFGLVFKKKPATNTFTFELEGWEDFDFFYQPPLTNVNSDGSTWDGSNKEKPDAFRPANVNGSYAIYHKTKKNYIIDKINYMVGKFGHIFRPKFIAANGDWVWGDLNIENRSYNVTIPQEFLDKAQYPIKANDTFGNENSGASYTVNDNTPHVCKATSNPASNGSLVSVSLYCGKSWWGGEQFCPAIYSDSTGTPNALLAGVEVGTAISTTEQWETTNLSYSGIQSGTQYWLGHKDPVPISDYNYWFDSGDAGEEQYGSSGAWQNPFSVTGTNARRVSIYATYTPGGVTFDALLIAGD
;
A
#
# COMPACT_ATOMS: atom_id res chain seq x y z
N MET A 1 1.68 3.25 -21.73
CA MET A 1 0.87 4.08 -22.67
C MET A 1 -0.45 3.36 -22.88
N ILE A 2 -1.57 4.03 -22.68
CA ILE A 2 -2.90 3.47 -22.90
C ILE A 2 -3.30 3.84 -24.33
N GLU A 3 -3.48 2.86 -25.19
CA GLU A 3 -3.97 3.06 -26.57
C GLU A 3 -5.50 2.96 -26.62
N ILE A 4 -6.15 3.86 -27.33
CA ILE A 4 -7.61 3.94 -27.39
C ILE A 4 -8.11 3.36 -28.72
N SER A 5 -8.98 2.35 -28.67
CA SER A 5 -9.72 1.86 -29.81
C SER A 5 -11.19 1.70 -29.49
N LYS A 6 -12.07 2.55 -30.01
CA LYS A 6 -13.51 2.61 -29.68
C LYS A 6 -13.71 2.71 -28.16
N ASN A 7 -14.37 1.75 -27.53
CA ASN A 7 -14.59 1.69 -26.08
C ASN A 7 -13.57 0.79 -25.36
N ASN A 8 -12.47 0.44 -26.00
CA ASN A 8 -11.38 -0.34 -25.42
C ASN A 8 -10.13 0.51 -25.30
N TYR A 9 -9.44 0.32 -24.20
CA TYR A 9 -8.15 0.93 -23.91
C TYR A 9 -7.15 -0.21 -23.71
N HIS A 10 -6.02 -0.15 -24.38
CA HIS A 10 -4.99 -1.17 -24.34
C HIS A 10 -3.75 -0.64 -23.62
N SER A 11 -3.15 -1.48 -22.80
CA SER A 11 -1.86 -1.23 -22.18
C SER A 11 -1.08 -2.52 -22.08
N LEU A 12 0.22 -2.43 -21.88
CA LEU A 12 1.08 -3.59 -21.65
C LEU A 12 1.56 -3.57 -20.20
N LEU A 13 1.46 -4.70 -19.53
CA LEU A 13 2.11 -5.00 -18.27
C LEU A 13 3.27 -5.94 -18.55
N GLY A 14 4.46 -5.37 -18.77
CA GLY A 14 5.57 -6.15 -19.29
C GLY A 14 5.28 -6.70 -20.70
N SER A 15 5.28 -8.02 -20.83
CA SER A 15 4.90 -8.72 -22.07
C SER A 15 3.42 -9.11 -22.13
N ASP A 16 2.67 -8.88 -21.06
CA ASP A 16 1.27 -9.30 -20.92
C ASP A 16 0.32 -8.19 -21.39
N GLU A 17 -0.76 -8.58 -22.01
CA GLU A 17 -1.76 -7.64 -22.55
C GLU A 17 -2.80 -7.28 -21.49
N LEU A 18 -3.12 -6.00 -21.42
CA LEU A 18 -4.19 -5.44 -20.60
C LEU A 18 -5.19 -4.72 -21.50
N ILE A 19 -6.45 -5.13 -21.44
CA ILE A 19 -7.57 -4.46 -22.10
C ILE A 19 -8.52 -3.91 -21.06
N ILE A 20 -8.87 -2.63 -21.20
CA ILE A 20 -9.75 -1.92 -20.29
C ILE A 20 -11.03 -1.53 -21.04
N GLY A 21 -12.18 -1.75 -20.42
CA GLY A 21 -13.47 -1.46 -21.00
C GLY A 21 -14.05 -2.62 -21.84
N ASP A 22 -15.29 -2.46 -22.27
CA ASP A 22 -16.04 -3.44 -23.06
C ASP A 22 -16.41 -2.86 -24.42
N GLY A 23 -15.60 -3.14 -25.43
CA GLY A 23 -15.77 -2.63 -26.81
C GLY A 23 -17.07 -3.09 -27.49
N ASN A 24 -17.77 -4.08 -26.94
CA ASN A 24 -19.04 -4.57 -27.45
C ASN A 24 -20.24 -3.83 -26.84
N SER A 25 -20.02 -3.00 -25.82
CA SER A 25 -21.09 -2.25 -25.15
C SER A 25 -21.25 -0.86 -25.76
N VAL A 26 -22.51 -0.42 -25.94
CA VAL A 26 -22.84 0.97 -26.30
C VAL A 26 -22.52 1.95 -25.15
N ASN A 27 -22.56 1.46 -23.91
CA ASN A 27 -22.20 2.18 -22.71
C ASN A 27 -20.90 1.59 -22.14
N PHE A 28 -20.07 2.43 -21.55
CA PHE A 28 -18.85 1.95 -20.96
C PHE A 28 -19.14 1.08 -19.73
N LYS A 29 -18.65 -0.17 -19.76
CA LYS A 29 -18.64 -1.07 -18.62
C LYS A 29 -17.20 -1.17 -18.11
N PRO A 30 -16.94 -0.75 -16.87
CA PRO A 30 -15.62 -0.91 -16.30
C PRO A 30 -15.23 -2.39 -16.22
N GLN A 31 -14.26 -2.77 -17.00
CA GLN A 31 -13.68 -4.12 -16.93
C GLN A 31 -12.19 -4.07 -17.23
N ILE A 32 -11.50 -5.05 -16.70
CA ILE A 32 -10.09 -5.27 -16.90
C ILE A 32 -9.95 -6.69 -17.42
N LYS A 33 -9.47 -6.82 -18.65
CA LYS A 33 -9.13 -8.10 -19.26
C LYS A 33 -7.61 -8.23 -19.24
N PHE A 34 -7.13 -9.17 -18.49
CA PHE A 34 -5.72 -9.44 -18.30
C PHE A 34 -5.34 -10.77 -18.95
N SER A 35 -4.37 -10.73 -19.88
CA SER A 35 -3.90 -11.91 -20.61
C SER A 35 -2.44 -12.16 -20.31
N LYS A 36 -2.07 -13.42 -20.07
CA LYS A 36 -0.72 -13.85 -19.76
C LYS A 36 -0.28 -15.02 -20.64
N TRP A 37 1.02 -15.25 -20.72
CA TRP A 37 1.63 -16.29 -21.54
C TRP A 37 1.24 -16.18 -23.03
N ASN A 38 1.47 -14.99 -23.62
CA ASN A 38 1.14 -14.67 -25.01
C ASN A 38 -0.36 -14.86 -25.35
N GLY A 39 -1.25 -14.52 -24.41
CA GLY A 39 -2.69 -14.61 -24.61
C GLY A 39 -3.28 -16.00 -24.39
N GLU A 40 -2.48 -16.97 -23.96
CA GLU A 40 -2.94 -18.34 -23.73
C GLU A 40 -4.01 -18.45 -22.65
N ASN A 41 -3.91 -17.60 -21.62
CA ASN A 41 -4.89 -17.53 -20.55
C ASN A 41 -5.28 -16.09 -20.25
N THR A 42 -6.55 -15.91 -20.01
CA THR A 42 -7.14 -14.58 -19.79
C THR A 42 -8.09 -14.64 -18.60
N LEU A 43 -7.99 -13.63 -17.73
CA LEU A 43 -8.95 -13.36 -16.66
C LEU A 43 -9.54 -11.97 -16.88
N THR A 44 -10.87 -11.88 -16.91
CA THR A 44 -11.57 -10.59 -16.95
C THR A 44 -12.21 -10.31 -15.61
N ILE A 45 -11.98 -9.13 -15.07
CA ILE A 45 -12.65 -8.59 -13.88
C ILE A 45 -13.56 -7.46 -14.34
N ARG A 46 -14.87 -7.61 -14.16
CA ARG A 46 -15.86 -6.64 -14.59
C ARG A 46 -16.62 -6.07 -13.41
N TYR A 47 -16.66 -4.74 -13.30
CA TYR A 47 -17.53 -4.07 -12.32
C TYR A 47 -18.97 -4.03 -12.84
N ASN A 48 -19.93 -4.46 -12.01
CA ASN A 48 -21.33 -4.61 -12.42
C ASN A 48 -22.11 -3.28 -12.46
N LYS A 49 -21.43 -2.17 -12.64
CA LYS A 49 -22.06 -0.86 -12.83
C LYS A 49 -21.85 -0.36 -14.25
N ILE A 50 -22.88 0.21 -14.83
CA ILE A 50 -22.84 0.89 -16.12
C ILE A 50 -22.80 2.39 -15.87
N TYR A 51 -21.85 3.05 -16.50
CA TYR A 51 -21.73 4.51 -16.50
C TYR A 51 -22.26 5.05 -17.85
N ASN A 52 -23.08 6.09 -17.77
CA ASN A 52 -23.65 6.74 -18.96
C ASN A 52 -22.76 7.85 -19.53
N SER A 53 -21.50 7.88 -19.13
CA SER A 53 -20.49 8.83 -19.61
C SER A 53 -19.36 8.07 -20.28
N LEU A 54 -18.52 8.77 -21.03
CA LEU A 54 -17.28 8.22 -21.52
C LEU A 54 -16.20 8.37 -20.46
N PRO A 55 -15.25 7.42 -20.37
CA PRO A 55 -14.11 7.57 -19.50
C PRO A 55 -13.21 8.71 -19.91
N ILE A 56 -12.58 9.32 -18.93
CA ILE A 56 -11.63 10.40 -19.11
C ILE A 56 -10.23 9.81 -18.92
N GLN A 57 -9.38 10.04 -19.92
CA GLN A 57 -7.95 9.79 -19.81
C GLN A 57 -7.27 11.04 -19.23
N SER A 58 -6.56 10.85 -18.16
CA SER A 58 -5.77 11.88 -17.48
C SER A 58 -4.42 11.29 -17.09
N LEU A 59 -3.52 12.15 -16.65
CA LEU A 59 -2.40 11.65 -15.87
C LEU A 59 -2.90 11.48 -14.45
N ASP A 60 -2.61 10.31 -13.88
CA ASP A 60 -2.75 10.12 -12.45
C ASP A 60 -1.75 11.06 -11.78
N GLU A 61 -2.26 11.98 -10.97
CA GLU A 61 -1.44 12.97 -10.29
C GLU A 61 -0.46 12.32 -9.33
N ASP A 62 -0.78 11.08 -8.91
CA ASP A 62 -0.07 10.31 -7.92
C ASP A 62 1.18 9.65 -8.48
N TYR A 63 1.05 9.07 -9.66
CA TYR A 63 2.11 8.25 -10.23
C TYR A 63 2.77 8.89 -11.46
N ASN A 64 2.25 10.05 -11.90
CA ASN A 64 2.57 10.62 -13.22
C ASN A 64 2.40 9.56 -14.33
N LYS A 65 1.40 8.70 -14.15
CA LYS A 65 1.03 7.60 -15.05
C LYS A 65 -0.32 7.90 -15.68
N GLU A 66 -0.54 7.31 -16.84
CA GLU A 66 -1.84 7.43 -17.51
C GLU A 66 -2.91 6.75 -16.66
N LYS A 67 -3.94 7.50 -16.30
CA LYS A 67 -5.11 7.08 -15.56
C LYS A 67 -6.32 7.14 -16.45
N LEU A 68 -7.14 6.10 -16.44
CA LEU A 68 -8.46 6.09 -17.03
C LEU A 68 -9.49 6.12 -15.91
N SER A 69 -10.37 7.09 -15.89
CA SER A 69 -11.44 7.18 -14.91
C SER A 69 -12.79 7.42 -15.55
N ILE A 70 -13.84 6.89 -14.92
CA ILE A 70 -15.23 7.14 -15.27
C ILE A 70 -16.04 7.36 -14.00
N SER A 71 -16.88 8.37 -13.97
CA SER A 71 -17.59 8.76 -12.76
C SER A 71 -19.02 9.19 -13.03
N ASP A 72 -19.82 9.12 -11.96
CA ASP A 72 -21.11 9.76 -11.83
C ASP A 72 -21.20 10.54 -10.48
N ASP A 73 -22.42 10.90 -10.08
CA ASP A 73 -22.65 11.63 -8.82
C ASP A 73 -22.36 10.79 -7.56
N GLY A 74 -22.28 9.49 -7.66
CA GLY A 74 -22.14 8.56 -6.53
C GLY A 74 -20.72 8.09 -6.30
N ASP A 75 -20.07 7.69 -7.37
CA ASP A 75 -18.74 7.13 -7.33
C ASP A 75 -17.93 7.43 -8.60
N GLU A 76 -16.68 7.05 -8.54
CA GLU A 76 -15.74 7.02 -9.67
C GLU A 76 -15.09 5.64 -9.70
N PHE A 77 -15.03 5.01 -10.87
CA PHE A 77 -14.16 3.87 -11.12
C PHE A 77 -12.94 4.34 -11.89
N TYR A 78 -11.77 3.86 -11.52
CA TYR A 78 -10.53 4.21 -12.21
C TYR A 78 -9.61 3.02 -12.37
N ILE A 79 -8.70 3.13 -13.33
CA ILE A 79 -7.63 2.19 -13.63
C ILE A 79 -6.36 2.98 -13.91
N CYS A 80 -5.27 2.54 -13.31
CA CYS A 80 -3.94 3.12 -13.48
C CYS A 80 -2.89 2.00 -13.57
N PRO A 81 -2.24 1.77 -14.72
CA PRO A 81 -1.06 0.92 -14.80
C PRO A 81 0.07 1.54 -13.97
N PHE A 82 0.38 0.94 -12.83
CA PHE A 82 1.33 1.48 -11.89
C PHE A 82 2.79 1.26 -12.33
N ASP A 83 3.11 0.04 -12.71
CA ASP A 83 4.40 -0.33 -13.28
C ASP A 83 4.23 -1.45 -14.32
N SER A 84 5.34 -2.06 -14.77
CA SER A 84 5.30 -3.13 -15.77
C SER A 84 4.64 -4.44 -15.29
N LYS A 85 4.34 -4.56 -13.99
CA LYS A 85 3.78 -5.77 -13.37
C LYS A 85 2.53 -5.49 -12.55
N THR A 86 2.22 -4.23 -12.27
CA THR A 86 1.22 -3.81 -11.30
C THR A 86 0.16 -2.93 -11.95
N LEU A 87 -1.09 -3.31 -11.77
CA LEU A 87 -2.25 -2.53 -12.15
C LEU A 87 -3.01 -2.12 -10.89
N LYS A 88 -3.30 -0.85 -10.76
CA LYS A 88 -4.23 -0.33 -9.77
C LYS A 88 -5.58 -0.08 -10.43
N PHE A 89 -6.65 -0.52 -9.80
CA PHE A 89 -8.01 -0.16 -10.16
C PHE A 89 -8.86 0.01 -8.92
N GLY A 90 -9.88 0.83 -8.99
CA GLY A 90 -10.66 1.03 -7.80
C GLY A 90 -11.89 1.91 -7.93
N LEU A 91 -12.52 2.11 -6.78
CA LEU A 91 -13.74 2.88 -6.60
C LEU A 91 -13.51 4.03 -5.64
N VAL A 92 -14.07 5.17 -5.97
CA VAL A 92 -14.12 6.33 -5.13
C VAL A 92 -15.56 6.62 -4.78
N PHE A 93 -15.90 6.62 -3.52
CA PHE A 93 -17.24 6.98 -3.08
C PHE A 93 -17.31 8.45 -2.76
N LYS A 94 -17.99 9.23 -3.58
CA LYS A 94 -18.20 10.67 -3.39
C LYS A 94 -19.22 10.94 -2.27
N LYS A 95 -20.10 9.99 -2.04
CA LYS A 95 -21.12 9.99 -0.99
C LYS A 95 -21.33 8.58 -0.45
N LYS A 96 -22.04 8.45 0.67
CA LYS A 96 -22.35 7.14 1.26
C LYS A 96 -23.03 6.24 0.22
N PRO A 97 -22.44 5.08 -0.09
CA PRO A 97 -23.05 4.14 -1.00
C PRO A 97 -24.30 3.47 -0.40
N ALA A 98 -25.21 3.03 -1.24
CA ALA A 98 -26.44 2.35 -0.80
C ALA A 98 -26.17 0.93 -0.26
N THR A 99 -25.05 0.34 -0.61
CA THR A 99 -24.61 -1.00 -0.19
C THR A 99 -23.17 -0.93 0.30
N ASN A 100 -22.80 -1.84 1.18
CA ASN A 100 -21.44 -1.97 1.66
C ASN A 100 -20.65 -3.07 0.94
N THR A 101 -21.27 -3.78 0.00
CA THR A 101 -20.64 -4.83 -0.78
C THR A 101 -20.69 -4.51 -2.26
N PHE A 102 -19.53 -4.57 -2.91
CA PHE A 102 -19.33 -4.25 -4.32
C PHE A 102 -18.86 -5.50 -5.04
N THR A 103 -19.61 -5.89 -6.04
CA THR A 103 -19.40 -7.15 -6.75
C THR A 103 -18.79 -6.90 -8.13
N PHE A 104 -17.72 -7.62 -8.39
CA PHE A 104 -17.11 -7.75 -9.70
C PHE A 104 -17.36 -9.15 -10.24
N GLU A 105 -17.67 -9.26 -11.51
CA GLU A 105 -17.82 -10.53 -12.20
C GLU A 105 -16.46 -10.98 -12.76
N LEU A 106 -16.19 -12.28 -12.63
CA LEU A 106 -14.97 -12.91 -13.14
C LEU A 106 -15.32 -13.76 -14.36
N GLU A 107 -14.72 -13.48 -15.52
CA GLU A 107 -14.79 -14.32 -16.72
C GLU A 107 -13.44 -15.01 -16.95
N GLY A 108 -13.50 -16.28 -17.37
CA GLY A 108 -12.28 -17.11 -17.51
C GLY A 108 -11.75 -17.66 -16.18
N TRP A 109 -12.51 -17.49 -15.11
CA TRP A 109 -12.14 -17.93 -13.75
C TRP A 109 -11.97 -19.46 -13.65
N GLU A 110 -12.61 -20.21 -14.53
CA GLU A 110 -12.59 -21.68 -14.56
C GLU A 110 -11.18 -22.24 -14.71
N ASP A 111 -10.27 -21.50 -15.34
CA ASP A 111 -8.90 -21.89 -15.57
C ASP A 111 -7.97 -21.63 -14.36
N PHE A 112 -8.49 -20.98 -13.32
CA PHE A 112 -7.69 -20.52 -12.19
C PHE A 112 -8.16 -21.10 -10.85
N ASP A 113 -7.19 -21.28 -9.96
CA ASP A 113 -7.38 -21.51 -8.53
C ASP A 113 -7.11 -20.19 -7.79
N PHE A 114 -8.02 -19.79 -6.92
CA PHE A 114 -7.91 -18.60 -6.08
C PHE A 114 -7.58 -19.03 -4.65
N PHE A 115 -6.36 -18.75 -4.22
CA PHE A 115 -5.89 -19.14 -2.89
C PHE A 115 -6.01 -17.97 -1.92
N TYR A 116 -6.99 -18.05 -1.04
CA TYR A 116 -7.12 -17.11 0.07
C TYR A 116 -5.86 -17.13 0.94
N GLN A 117 -5.41 -15.98 1.37
CA GLN A 117 -4.23 -15.77 2.19
C GLN A 117 -4.65 -15.37 3.62
N PRO A 118 -4.97 -16.32 4.50
CA PRO A 118 -5.34 -15.99 5.88
C PRO A 118 -4.17 -15.38 6.63
N PRO A 119 -4.41 -14.69 7.76
CA PRO A 119 -3.35 -14.32 8.68
C PRO A 119 -2.53 -15.55 9.04
N LEU A 120 -1.21 -15.43 9.02
CA LEU A 120 -0.34 -16.48 9.53
C LEU A 120 -0.43 -16.46 11.05
N THR A 121 -1.08 -17.46 11.61
CA THR A 121 -0.93 -17.79 13.01
C THR A 121 0.18 -18.82 13.12
N ASN A 122 1.30 -18.44 13.66
CA ASN A 122 2.31 -19.41 14.02
C ASN A 122 1.75 -20.25 15.18
N VAL A 123 1.47 -21.51 14.89
CA VAL A 123 1.10 -22.48 15.90
C VAL A 123 2.39 -23.10 16.37
N ASN A 124 2.74 -22.90 17.63
CA ASN A 124 3.86 -23.56 18.27
C ASN A 124 3.64 -25.10 18.30
N SER A 125 4.69 -25.86 18.53
CA SER A 125 4.60 -27.32 18.59
C SER A 125 3.64 -27.86 19.67
N ASP A 126 3.29 -27.04 20.65
CA ASP A 126 2.29 -27.31 21.69
C ASP A 126 0.86 -26.88 21.29
N GLY A 127 0.65 -26.39 20.07
CA GLY A 127 -0.64 -25.91 19.58
C GLY A 127 -0.98 -24.48 19.99
N SER A 128 -0.11 -23.78 20.75
CA SER A 128 -0.28 -22.37 21.09
C SER A 128 -0.02 -21.45 19.88
N THR A 129 -0.69 -20.30 19.87
CA THR A 129 -0.42 -19.25 18.89
C THR A 129 0.76 -18.41 19.36
N TRP A 130 1.66 -18.06 18.44
CA TRP A 130 2.74 -17.13 18.76
C TRP A 130 2.15 -15.76 19.17
N ASP A 131 2.41 -15.36 20.40
CA ASP A 131 1.91 -14.12 21.02
C ASP A 131 2.93 -12.98 20.97
N GLY A 132 4.06 -13.17 20.27
CA GLY A 132 5.14 -12.20 20.22
C GLY A 132 6.09 -12.25 21.42
N SER A 133 5.84 -13.12 22.40
CA SER A 133 6.68 -13.23 23.61
C SER A 133 8.00 -13.96 23.37
N ASN A 134 8.12 -14.72 22.29
CA ASN A 134 9.37 -15.35 21.86
C ASN A 134 10.14 -14.40 20.94
N LYS A 135 11.42 -14.17 21.28
CA LYS A 135 12.33 -13.25 20.56
C LYS A 135 12.70 -13.71 19.15
N GLU A 136 12.23 -14.83 18.67
CA GLU A 136 12.48 -15.35 17.34
C GLU A 136 11.37 -14.90 16.39
N LYS A 137 11.76 -14.11 15.39
CA LYS A 137 10.87 -13.71 14.29
C LYS A 137 10.32 -14.96 13.62
N PRO A 138 8.99 -15.05 13.36
CA PRO A 138 8.46 -16.19 12.64
C PRO A 138 9.16 -16.37 11.29
N ASP A 139 9.47 -17.61 10.92
CA ASP A 139 10.10 -17.96 9.62
C ASP A 139 9.23 -17.54 8.42
N ALA A 140 7.96 -17.21 8.64
CA ALA A 140 7.04 -16.76 7.63
C ALA A 140 6.25 -15.54 8.10
N PHE A 141 6.31 -14.48 7.32
CA PHE A 141 5.60 -13.21 7.55
C PHE A 141 4.70 -12.89 6.35
N ARG A 142 3.49 -12.39 6.61
CA ARG A 142 2.61 -11.82 5.59
C ARG A 142 2.37 -10.34 5.86
N PRO A 143 2.66 -9.47 4.88
CA PRO A 143 2.28 -8.05 4.95
C PRO A 143 0.78 -7.88 5.17
N ALA A 144 0.38 -6.76 5.77
CA ALA A 144 -1.01 -6.52 6.12
C ALA A 144 -1.99 -6.55 4.92
N ASN A 145 -1.55 -6.06 3.76
CA ASN A 145 -2.31 -6.09 2.51
C ASN A 145 -2.38 -7.50 1.87
N VAL A 146 -1.50 -8.43 2.26
CA VAL A 146 -1.54 -9.83 1.84
C VAL A 146 -2.48 -10.65 2.72
N ASN A 147 -2.63 -10.30 4.00
CA ASN A 147 -3.61 -10.93 4.88
C ASN A 147 -5.03 -10.64 4.37
N GLY A 148 -5.80 -11.68 4.06
CA GLY A 148 -7.14 -11.53 3.48
C GLY A 148 -7.16 -11.27 1.97
N SER A 149 -6.04 -11.43 1.29
CA SER A 149 -5.88 -11.33 -0.16
C SER A 149 -6.07 -12.67 -0.87
N TYR A 150 -5.95 -12.68 -2.20
CA TYR A 150 -6.01 -13.90 -3.00
C TYR A 150 -4.85 -13.99 -3.97
N ALA A 151 -4.10 -15.09 -3.91
CA ALA A 151 -3.14 -15.46 -4.94
C ALA A 151 -3.84 -16.28 -6.02
N ILE A 152 -3.60 -15.95 -7.30
CA ILE A 152 -4.24 -16.57 -8.46
C ILE A 152 -3.23 -17.46 -9.17
N TYR A 153 -3.57 -18.74 -9.34
CA TYR A 153 -2.74 -19.70 -10.03
C TYR A 153 -3.54 -20.39 -11.13
N HIS A 154 -2.88 -20.64 -12.26
CA HIS A 154 -3.47 -21.45 -13.32
C HIS A 154 -3.53 -22.91 -12.90
N LYS A 155 -4.70 -23.57 -13.10
CA LYS A 155 -4.95 -24.93 -12.63
C LYS A 155 -3.96 -25.97 -13.16
N THR A 156 -3.52 -25.84 -14.40
CA THR A 156 -2.66 -26.84 -15.07
C THR A 156 -1.21 -26.40 -15.23
N LYS A 157 -0.91 -25.10 -15.26
CA LYS A 157 0.46 -24.57 -15.42
C LYS A 157 1.25 -24.46 -14.12
N LYS A 158 0.72 -24.93 -13.01
CA LYS A 158 1.30 -24.74 -11.66
C LYS A 158 2.46 -25.66 -11.32
N ASN A 159 2.75 -26.64 -12.15
CA ASN A 159 3.79 -27.62 -11.86
C ASN A 159 4.95 -27.42 -12.84
N TYR A 160 6.09 -27.03 -12.33
CA TYR A 160 7.36 -26.99 -13.07
C TYR A 160 8.43 -27.68 -12.25
N ILE A 161 8.79 -28.90 -12.64
CA ILE A 161 9.67 -29.76 -11.85
C ILE A 161 11.06 -29.76 -12.47
N ILE A 162 12.05 -29.27 -11.73
CA ILE A 162 13.48 -29.37 -12.02
C ILE A 162 14.13 -30.11 -10.85
N ASP A 163 14.93 -31.13 -11.13
CA ASP A 163 15.66 -31.90 -10.11
C ASP A 163 14.79 -32.38 -8.93
N LYS A 164 13.57 -32.81 -9.23
CA LYS A 164 12.53 -33.23 -8.27
C LYS A 164 11.93 -32.10 -7.38
N ILE A 165 12.32 -30.87 -7.60
CA ILE A 165 11.74 -29.70 -6.92
C ILE A 165 10.62 -29.13 -7.79
N ASN A 166 9.43 -28.98 -7.22
CA ASN A 166 8.31 -28.31 -7.89
C ASN A 166 8.34 -26.81 -7.58
N TYR A 167 8.64 -26.01 -8.60
CA TYR A 167 8.77 -24.55 -8.48
C TYR A 167 7.44 -23.80 -8.53
N MET A 168 6.31 -24.47 -8.59
CA MET A 168 4.96 -23.85 -8.54
C MET A 168 4.83 -22.61 -9.45
N VAL A 169 5.23 -22.72 -10.71
CA VAL A 169 5.32 -21.57 -11.65
C VAL A 169 4.00 -21.18 -12.25
N GLY A 170 2.92 -21.48 -11.96
CA GLY A 170 1.63 -21.10 -12.58
C GLY A 170 0.99 -19.87 -11.96
N LYS A 171 1.75 -19.00 -11.28
CA LYS A 171 1.21 -17.79 -10.70
C LYS A 171 0.76 -16.84 -11.81
N PHE A 172 -0.54 -16.58 -11.86
CA PHE A 172 -1.16 -15.66 -12.80
C PHE A 172 -1.15 -14.23 -12.25
N GLY A 173 -1.52 -14.07 -10.98
CA GLY A 173 -1.59 -12.76 -10.36
C GLY A 173 -1.87 -12.82 -8.86
N HIS A 174 -2.13 -11.66 -8.29
CA HIS A 174 -2.50 -11.51 -6.88
C HIS A 174 -3.49 -10.35 -6.74
N ILE A 175 -4.58 -10.55 -6.05
CA ILE A 175 -5.54 -9.50 -5.68
C ILE A 175 -5.31 -9.19 -4.21
N PHE A 176 -4.78 -8.02 -3.92
CA PHE A 176 -4.48 -7.58 -2.55
C PHE A 176 -5.72 -7.14 -1.79
N ARG A 177 -5.64 -7.19 -0.48
CA ARG A 177 -6.68 -6.70 0.41
C ARG A 177 -6.80 -5.18 0.29
N PRO A 178 -7.99 -4.63 -0.03
CA PRO A 178 -8.15 -3.19 -0.17
C PRO A 178 -8.24 -2.51 1.18
N LYS A 179 -7.64 -1.33 1.29
CA LYS A 179 -7.76 -0.43 2.44
C LYS A 179 -8.62 0.76 2.04
N PHE A 180 -9.62 1.09 2.83
CA PHE A 180 -10.53 2.21 2.60
C PHE A 180 -10.26 3.32 3.59
N ILE A 181 -10.24 4.57 3.12
CA ILE A 181 -9.93 5.72 3.93
C ILE A 181 -10.92 6.83 3.67
N ALA A 182 -11.42 7.38 4.76
CA ALA A 182 -12.30 8.51 4.78
C ALA A 182 -11.53 9.83 4.62
N ALA A 183 -12.21 10.90 4.24
CA ALA A 183 -11.60 12.21 4.05
C ALA A 183 -10.95 12.80 5.32
N ASN A 184 -11.34 12.34 6.49
CA ASN A 184 -10.74 12.71 7.78
C ASN A 184 -9.53 11.85 8.18
N GLY A 185 -9.14 10.88 7.34
CA GLY A 185 -8.02 9.98 7.60
C GLY A 185 -8.37 8.68 8.34
N ASP A 186 -9.60 8.51 8.84
CA ASP A 186 -10.04 7.23 9.39
C ASP A 186 -10.01 6.16 8.31
N TRP A 187 -9.61 4.94 8.67
CA TRP A 187 -9.46 3.89 7.69
C TRP A 187 -9.91 2.51 8.19
N VAL A 188 -10.17 1.62 7.25
CA VAL A 188 -10.52 0.23 7.52
C VAL A 188 -10.03 -0.68 6.40
N TRP A 189 -9.72 -1.92 6.72
CA TRP A 189 -9.53 -2.96 5.71
C TRP A 189 -10.89 -3.42 5.18
N GLY A 190 -11.01 -3.49 3.85
CA GLY A 190 -12.11 -4.20 3.22
C GLY A 190 -11.89 -5.71 3.29
N ASP A 191 -12.98 -6.47 3.24
CA ASP A 191 -12.93 -7.91 3.15
C ASP A 191 -13.14 -8.35 1.70
N LEU A 192 -12.32 -9.32 1.27
CA LEU A 192 -12.40 -9.92 -0.05
C LEU A 192 -13.03 -11.30 0.05
N ASN A 193 -13.96 -11.59 -0.85
CA ASN A 193 -14.45 -12.94 -1.05
C ASN A 193 -14.51 -13.26 -2.55
N ILE A 194 -13.78 -14.28 -2.99
CA ILE A 194 -13.85 -14.80 -4.35
C ILE A 194 -14.52 -16.16 -4.28
N GLU A 195 -15.70 -16.23 -4.87
CA GLU A 195 -16.47 -17.47 -4.93
C GLU A 195 -17.11 -17.60 -6.30
N ASN A 196 -16.85 -18.73 -6.96
CA ASN A 196 -17.31 -18.97 -8.32
C ASN A 196 -16.91 -17.82 -9.26
N ARG A 197 -17.89 -17.16 -9.88
CA ARG A 197 -17.71 -16.06 -10.82
C ARG A 197 -17.67 -14.68 -10.16
N SER A 198 -17.75 -14.60 -8.85
CA SER A 198 -17.90 -13.34 -8.13
C SER A 198 -16.67 -13.01 -7.31
N TYR A 199 -16.20 -11.80 -7.49
CA TYR A 199 -15.22 -11.15 -6.64
C TYR A 199 -15.94 -10.03 -5.87
N ASN A 200 -16.10 -10.22 -4.57
CA ASN A 200 -16.83 -9.31 -3.70
C ASN A 200 -15.86 -8.56 -2.78
N VAL A 201 -16.08 -7.27 -2.67
CA VAL A 201 -15.38 -6.38 -1.75
C VAL A 201 -16.41 -5.85 -0.77
N THR A 202 -16.23 -6.13 0.52
CA THR A 202 -17.13 -5.66 1.57
C THR A 202 -16.41 -4.65 2.46
N ILE A 203 -17.02 -3.48 2.63
CA ILE A 203 -16.55 -2.45 3.56
C ILE A 203 -17.37 -2.58 4.85
N PRO A 204 -16.77 -2.60 6.05
CA PRO A 204 -17.52 -2.59 7.29
C PRO A 204 -18.57 -1.48 7.33
N GLN A 205 -19.84 -1.84 7.58
CA GLN A 205 -20.95 -0.90 7.54
C GLN A 205 -20.77 0.24 8.55
N GLU A 206 -20.24 -0.08 9.72
CA GLU A 206 -19.97 0.91 10.76
C GLU A 206 -18.98 1.99 10.31
N PHE A 207 -17.99 1.61 9.47
CA PHE A 207 -17.07 2.58 8.86
C PHE A 207 -17.81 3.50 7.88
N LEU A 208 -18.61 2.93 6.97
CA LEU A 208 -19.42 3.72 6.00
C LEU A 208 -20.38 4.69 6.70
N ASP A 209 -20.90 4.30 7.87
CA ASP A 209 -21.86 5.12 8.64
C ASP A 209 -21.21 6.32 9.30
N LYS A 210 -19.93 6.21 9.67
CA LYS A 210 -19.19 7.25 10.40
C LYS A 210 -18.22 8.05 9.50
N ALA A 211 -17.87 7.52 8.34
CA ALA A 211 -16.86 8.08 7.47
C ALA A 211 -17.24 9.47 6.94
N GLN A 212 -16.26 10.34 6.85
CA GLN A 212 -16.37 11.56 6.05
C GLN A 212 -16.06 11.24 4.58
N TYR A 213 -16.94 11.69 3.70
CA TYR A 213 -16.79 11.47 2.26
C TYR A 213 -16.00 12.60 1.60
N PRO A 214 -15.23 12.30 0.56
CA PRO A 214 -15.13 11.02 -0.11
C PRO A 214 -14.32 9.99 0.70
N ILE A 215 -14.67 8.71 0.54
CA ILE A 215 -13.85 7.59 1.02
C ILE A 215 -12.85 7.20 -0.07
N LYS A 216 -11.61 7.01 0.32
CA LYS A 216 -10.46 6.75 -0.54
C LYS A 216 -9.68 5.54 -0.07
N ALA A 217 -8.86 4.97 -0.94
CA ALA A 217 -7.73 4.15 -0.52
C ALA A 217 -6.50 5.03 -0.26
N ASN A 218 -5.64 4.63 0.66
CA ASN A 218 -4.40 5.34 0.96
C ASN A 218 -3.31 4.98 -0.01
N ASP A 219 -2.45 5.94 -0.19
CA ASP A 219 -1.13 5.69 -0.72
C ASP A 219 -0.06 5.91 0.35
N THR A 220 1.09 5.31 0.14
CA THR A 220 2.23 5.37 1.03
C THR A 220 3.47 5.79 0.27
N PHE A 221 4.42 6.39 0.97
CA PHE A 221 5.76 6.62 0.45
C PHE A 221 6.80 6.41 1.55
N GLY A 222 8.00 5.99 1.18
CA GLY A 222 9.05 5.59 2.09
C GLY A 222 9.37 4.10 1.98
N ASN A 223 9.88 3.49 3.04
CA ASN A 223 10.31 2.09 3.06
C ASN A 223 9.36 1.23 3.88
N GLU A 224 8.58 0.39 3.22
CA GLU A 224 7.62 -0.55 3.83
C GLU A 224 8.23 -1.92 4.18
N ASN A 225 9.53 -2.13 3.90
CA ASN A 225 10.22 -3.36 4.28
C ASN A 225 10.56 -3.33 5.78
N SER A 226 10.40 -4.46 6.46
CA SER A 226 10.70 -4.57 7.89
C SER A 226 12.18 -4.69 8.24
N GLY A 227 13.07 -4.45 7.30
CA GLY A 227 14.52 -4.47 7.50
C GLY A 227 15.11 -5.78 8.03
N ALA A 228 16.38 -6.04 7.71
CA ALA A 228 17.07 -7.26 8.15
C ALA A 228 17.96 -7.03 9.39
N SER A 229 18.22 -5.78 9.74
CA SER A 229 19.09 -5.40 10.86
C SER A 229 18.40 -4.37 11.75
N TYR A 230 18.83 -4.28 12.99
CA TYR A 230 18.32 -3.26 13.91
C TYR A 230 19.45 -2.51 14.62
N THR A 231 19.12 -1.34 15.15
CA THR A 231 19.96 -0.57 16.04
C THR A 231 19.09 0.13 17.09
N VAL A 232 19.73 0.66 18.11
CA VAL A 232 19.04 1.40 19.18
C VAL A 232 18.96 2.87 18.79
N ASN A 233 17.80 3.49 19.01
CA ASN A 233 17.68 4.94 19.02
C ASN A 233 18.22 5.45 20.37
N ASP A 234 19.21 6.31 20.33
CA ASP A 234 19.90 6.87 21.50
C ASP A 234 19.38 8.25 21.90
N ASN A 235 18.09 8.49 21.73
CA ASN A 235 17.46 9.76 22.06
C ASN A 235 17.77 10.92 21.12
N THR A 236 18.38 10.65 20.00
CA THR A 236 18.57 11.64 18.95
C THR A 236 17.44 11.58 17.92
N PRO A 237 16.99 12.73 17.41
CA PRO A 237 16.09 12.73 16.28
C PRO A 237 16.82 12.23 15.03
N HIS A 238 16.30 11.18 14.43
CA HIS A 238 16.74 10.64 13.16
C HIS A 238 15.75 11.05 12.07
N VAL A 239 16.25 11.35 10.90
CA VAL A 239 15.47 11.60 9.69
C VAL A 239 15.99 10.74 8.55
N CYS A 240 15.09 10.08 7.87
CA CYS A 240 15.37 9.05 6.90
C CYS A 240 14.83 9.47 5.55
N LYS A 241 15.67 9.42 4.54
CA LYS A 241 15.26 9.70 3.17
C LYS A 241 14.20 8.71 2.74
N ALA A 242 13.04 9.18 2.32
CA ALA A 242 12.00 8.31 1.81
C ALA A 242 12.51 7.57 0.55
N THR A 243 12.39 6.25 0.52
CA THR A 243 12.89 5.41 -0.58
C THR A 243 12.02 5.49 -1.83
N SER A 244 10.76 5.87 -1.66
CA SER A 244 9.84 6.25 -2.72
C SER A 244 9.27 7.63 -2.44
N ASN A 245 8.94 8.36 -3.48
CA ASN A 245 8.28 9.66 -3.37
C ASN A 245 6.77 9.48 -3.37
N PRO A 246 5.99 10.44 -2.79
CA PRO A 246 4.55 10.44 -2.95
C PRO A 246 4.20 10.44 -4.42
N ALA A 247 3.30 9.59 -4.80
CA ALA A 247 2.85 9.51 -6.17
C ALA A 247 1.88 10.65 -6.50
N SER A 248 1.24 11.29 -5.49
CA SER A 248 0.31 12.41 -5.66
C SER A 248 0.55 13.57 -4.72
N ASN A 249 -0.08 14.70 -5.07
CA ASN A 249 -0.40 15.72 -4.09
C ASN A 249 -1.40 15.17 -3.08
N GLY A 250 -1.30 15.57 -1.82
CA GLY A 250 -2.22 15.04 -0.83
C GLY A 250 -2.02 15.59 0.57
N SER A 251 -2.61 14.89 1.51
CA SER A 251 -2.48 15.20 2.93
C SER A 251 -1.92 14.00 3.69
N LEU A 252 -0.82 14.19 4.39
CA LEU A 252 -0.25 13.20 5.28
C LEU A 252 -1.25 12.85 6.39
N VAL A 253 -1.38 11.58 6.68
CA VAL A 253 -2.29 11.05 7.70
C VAL A 253 -1.51 10.49 8.88
N SER A 254 -0.45 9.72 8.60
CA SER A 254 0.36 9.08 9.62
C SER A 254 1.75 8.75 9.10
N VAL A 255 2.64 8.44 10.03
CA VAL A 255 3.94 7.82 9.76
C VAL A 255 4.01 6.53 10.55
N SER A 256 4.59 5.49 9.94
CA SER A 256 4.80 4.18 10.55
C SER A 256 6.27 3.84 10.57
N LEU A 257 6.75 3.32 11.68
CA LEU A 257 8.12 2.85 11.91
C LEU A 257 8.08 1.40 12.34
N TYR A 258 8.91 0.54 11.74
CA TYR A 258 9.10 -0.81 12.25
C TYR A 258 10.09 -0.77 13.40
N CYS A 259 9.60 -0.95 14.62
CA CYS A 259 10.35 -0.80 15.84
C CYS A 259 9.88 -1.73 16.94
N GLY A 260 10.67 -1.82 18.00
CA GLY A 260 10.36 -2.60 19.18
C GLY A 260 11.03 -2.02 20.39
N LYS A 261 10.53 -2.37 21.56
CA LYS A 261 10.98 -1.82 22.83
C LYS A 261 12.31 -2.41 23.25
N SER A 262 13.21 -1.57 23.75
CA SER A 262 14.35 -2.03 24.50
C SER A 262 14.02 -2.25 26.00
N TRP A 263 14.72 -1.75 26.95
CA TRP A 263 14.73 -2.30 28.31
C TRP A 263 13.88 -1.58 29.37
N TRP A 264 13.42 -0.33 29.14
CA TRP A 264 13.00 0.54 30.27
C TRP A 264 11.50 0.86 30.37
N GLY A 265 10.77 0.87 29.30
CA GLY A 265 9.34 1.20 29.29
C GLY A 265 9.03 2.70 29.26
N GLY A 266 8.02 3.05 28.46
CA GLY A 266 7.56 4.41 28.27
C GLY A 266 8.00 5.06 26.97
N GLU A 267 8.78 4.33 26.15
CA GLU A 267 9.23 4.75 24.83
C GLU A 267 8.04 5.08 23.93
N GLN A 268 8.20 6.13 23.13
CA GLN A 268 7.19 6.56 22.18
C GLN A 268 7.81 6.81 20.80
N PHE A 269 7.06 6.45 19.79
CA PHE A 269 7.39 6.82 18.42
C PHE A 269 6.79 8.19 18.10
N CYS A 270 7.63 9.21 18.06
CA CYS A 270 7.29 10.57 17.68
C CYS A 270 7.79 10.85 16.26
N PRO A 271 6.93 10.86 15.24
CA PRO A 271 7.33 11.13 13.87
C PRO A 271 7.45 12.62 13.55
N ALA A 272 8.18 12.89 12.46
CA ALA A 272 8.18 14.15 11.74
C ALA A 272 8.30 13.93 10.23
N ILE A 273 7.98 14.97 9.46
CA ILE A 273 8.24 15.04 8.03
C ILE A 273 8.96 16.34 7.72
N TYR A 274 10.00 16.22 6.88
CA TYR A 274 10.80 17.35 6.41
C TYR A 274 10.82 17.43 4.89
N SER A 275 10.95 18.66 4.37
CA SER A 275 11.27 18.87 2.97
C SER A 275 12.70 18.47 2.67
N ASP A 276 12.97 18.12 1.42
CA ASP A 276 14.33 17.94 0.91
C ASP A 276 14.91 19.26 0.42
N SER A 277 16.20 19.45 0.66
CA SER A 277 17.00 20.49 -0.01
C SER A 277 18.30 19.88 -0.50
N THR A 278 18.36 19.56 -1.78
CA THR A 278 19.55 19.00 -2.45
C THR A 278 20.13 17.75 -1.77
N GLY A 279 19.25 16.85 -1.32
CA GLY A 279 19.62 15.58 -0.69
C GLY A 279 19.87 15.67 0.82
N THR A 280 19.41 16.75 1.46
CA THR A 280 19.46 16.93 2.92
C THR A 280 18.10 17.37 3.47
N PRO A 281 17.71 16.93 4.69
CA PRO A 281 16.49 17.41 5.33
C PRO A 281 16.59 18.92 5.63
N ASN A 282 15.49 19.64 5.39
CA ASN A 282 15.50 21.10 5.54
C ASN A 282 14.35 21.57 6.44
N ALA A 283 13.27 22.10 5.88
CA ALA A 283 12.17 22.66 6.65
C ALA A 283 11.33 21.56 7.31
N LEU A 284 11.01 21.71 8.59
CA LEU A 284 10.03 20.90 9.28
C LEU A 284 8.63 21.24 8.74
N LEU A 285 7.98 20.25 8.13
CA LEU A 285 6.64 20.41 7.57
C LEU A 285 5.55 20.04 8.58
N ALA A 286 5.80 18.99 9.36
CA ALA A 286 5.01 18.60 10.52
C ALA A 286 5.83 17.69 11.44
N GLY A 287 5.48 17.65 12.72
CA GLY A 287 6.10 16.77 13.71
C GLY A 287 5.30 16.77 15.00
N VAL A 288 5.37 15.68 15.74
CA VAL A 288 4.76 15.56 17.06
C VAL A 288 5.83 15.31 18.12
N GLU A 289 5.58 15.83 19.31
CA GLU A 289 6.45 15.66 20.49
C GLU A 289 5.92 14.59 21.47
N VAL A 290 4.69 14.11 21.23
CA VAL A 290 4.07 13.01 21.94
C VAL A 290 3.51 12.06 20.89
N GLY A 291 3.98 10.84 20.90
CA GLY A 291 3.67 9.83 19.88
C GLY A 291 2.94 8.61 20.44
N THR A 292 2.93 7.57 19.65
CA THR A 292 2.38 6.28 20.03
C THR A 292 3.37 5.51 20.90
N ALA A 293 2.89 4.90 21.99
CA ALA A 293 3.71 4.03 22.83
C ALA A 293 4.22 2.85 22.03
N ILE A 294 5.52 2.59 22.12
CA ILE A 294 6.17 1.49 21.42
C ILE A 294 5.86 0.16 22.13
N SER A 295 5.45 -0.84 21.38
CA SER A 295 5.19 -2.20 21.86
C SER A 295 6.45 -2.89 22.38
N THR A 296 6.29 -3.87 23.24
CA THR A 296 7.41 -4.75 23.69
C THR A 296 7.84 -5.73 22.60
N THR A 297 7.04 -5.89 21.56
CA THR A 297 7.31 -6.75 20.41
C THR A 297 7.64 -5.90 19.18
N GLU A 298 8.44 -6.45 18.30
CA GLU A 298 8.77 -5.83 17.01
C GLU A 298 7.54 -5.79 16.12
N GLN A 299 7.13 -4.59 15.73
CA GLN A 299 6.00 -4.39 14.83
C GLN A 299 6.04 -3.01 14.20
N TRP A 300 5.14 -2.76 13.27
CA TRP A 300 4.88 -1.42 12.77
C TRP A 300 4.11 -0.63 13.81
N GLU A 301 4.75 0.41 14.35
CA GLU A 301 4.09 1.41 15.19
C GLU A 301 3.69 2.60 14.33
N THR A 302 2.46 3.04 14.47
CA THR A 302 1.89 4.11 13.65
C THR A 302 1.47 5.27 14.54
N THR A 303 1.93 6.46 14.20
CA THR A 303 1.50 7.71 14.87
C THR A 303 0.84 8.63 13.85
N ASN A 304 -0.31 9.18 14.20
CA ASN A 304 -0.99 10.16 13.37
C ASN A 304 -0.17 11.45 13.26
N LEU A 305 -0.01 11.93 12.05
CA LEU A 305 0.70 13.16 11.74
C LEU A 305 0.07 13.81 10.51
N SER A 306 -0.49 15.00 10.68
CA SER A 306 -1.22 15.68 9.61
C SER A 306 -0.38 16.77 8.94
N TYR A 307 -0.34 16.77 7.62
CA TYR A 307 0.23 17.83 6.80
C TYR A 307 -0.46 17.84 5.42
N SER A 308 -1.05 18.99 5.04
CA SER A 308 -1.88 19.08 3.82
C SER A 308 -1.11 19.44 2.55
N GLY A 309 0.22 19.51 2.62
CA GLY A 309 1.06 20.02 1.53
C GLY A 309 1.93 18.95 0.86
N ILE A 310 1.56 17.67 0.91
CA ILE A 310 2.28 16.62 0.18
C ILE A 310 2.20 16.90 -1.32
N GLN A 311 3.35 16.86 -2.00
CA GLN A 311 3.48 17.11 -3.44
C GLN A 311 3.99 15.86 -4.15
N SER A 312 3.36 15.53 -5.28
CA SER A 312 3.75 14.42 -6.15
C SER A 312 5.22 14.53 -6.58
N GLY A 313 5.89 13.40 -6.61
CA GLY A 313 7.29 13.29 -7.06
C GLY A 313 8.32 13.97 -6.17
N THR A 314 7.89 14.63 -5.09
CA THR A 314 8.76 15.37 -4.20
C THR A 314 9.44 14.45 -3.19
N GLN A 315 10.75 14.61 -3.05
CA GLN A 315 11.52 13.90 -2.03
C GLN A 315 11.20 14.46 -0.64
N TYR A 316 10.86 13.58 0.28
CA TYR A 316 10.68 13.89 1.71
C TYR A 316 11.63 13.11 2.59
N TRP A 317 11.79 13.60 3.81
CA TRP A 317 12.50 12.94 4.88
C TRP A 317 11.51 12.62 6.01
N LEU A 318 11.50 11.38 6.44
CA LEU A 318 10.62 10.89 7.51
C LEU A 318 11.43 10.76 8.80
N GLY A 319 10.99 11.41 9.84
CA GLY A 319 11.69 11.47 11.12
C GLY A 319 11.11 10.51 12.16
N HIS A 320 11.97 10.03 13.05
CA HIS A 320 11.60 9.33 14.27
C HIS A 320 12.48 9.74 15.44
N LYS A 321 11.91 9.85 16.61
CA LYS A 321 12.60 10.05 17.89
C LYS A 321 11.76 9.53 19.04
N ASP A 322 12.38 9.43 20.22
CA ASP A 322 11.70 9.28 21.50
C ASP A 322 11.68 10.65 22.22
N PRO A 323 10.59 11.05 22.85
CA PRO A 323 10.54 12.27 23.66
C PRO A 323 11.17 12.12 25.04
N VAL A 324 11.43 10.87 25.48
CA VAL A 324 11.92 10.59 26.85
C VAL A 324 13.44 10.50 26.89
N PRO A 325 14.13 11.36 27.66
CA PRO A 325 15.59 11.53 27.58
C PRO A 325 16.48 10.35 27.97
N ILE A 326 15.93 9.26 28.45
CA ILE A 326 16.69 8.09 28.95
C ILE A 326 16.04 6.75 28.53
N SER A 327 15.19 6.78 27.53
CA SER A 327 14.55 5.58 27.00
C SER A 327 15.03 5.30 25.59
N ASP A 328 15.31 4.05 25.31
CA ASP A 328 15.86 3.58 24.07
C ASP A 328 14.93 2.54 23.46
N TYR A 329 14.68 2.61 22.16
CA TYR A 329 13.97 1.60 21.41
C TYR A 329 14.78 1.11 20.22
N ASN A 330 14.53 -0.13 19.80
CA ASN A 330 15.13 -0.67 18.59
C ASN A 330 14.33 -0.24 17.38
N TYR A 331 15.02 0.14 16.30
CA TYR A 331 14.41 0.34 14.99
C TYR A 331 15.17 -0.43 13.91
N TRP A 332 14.46 -0.86 12.88
CA TRP A 332 14.98 -1.74 11.85
C TRP A 332 15.34 -1.01 10.58
N PHE A 333 16.30 -1.58 9.86
CA PHE A 333 16.81 -1.02 8.60
C PHE A 333 17.45 -2.10 7.72
N ASP A 334 17.56 -1.81 6.43
CA ASP A 334 18.42 -2.49 5.47
C ASP A 334 19.66 -1.63 5.16
N SER A 335 20.68 -2.24 4.52
CA SER A 335 21.81 -1.46 4.01
C SER A 335 21.32 -0.44 2.99
N GLY A 336 21.71 0.81 3.17
CA GLY A 336 21.37 1.95 2.33
C GLY A 336 22.61 2.63 1.74
N ASP A 337 22.37 3.71 1.01
CA ASP A 337 23.44 4.59 0.55
C ASP A 337 23.89 5.56 1.67
N ALA A 338 25.08 6.11 1.53
CA ALA A 338 25.60 7.08 2.49
C ALA A 338 24.68 8.31 2.58
N GLY A 339 24.23 8.63 3.79
CA GLY A 339 23.36 9.79 4.05
C GLY A 339 21.86 9.53 3.85
N GLU A 340 21.41 8.28 3.61
CA GLU A 340 19.99 7.96 3.62
C GLU A 340 19.34 8.09 5.00
N GLU A 341 20.14 7.97 6.07
CA GLU A 341 19.75 8.35 7.41
C GLU A 341 20.66 9.48 7.92
N GLN A 342 20.04 10.51 8.47
CA GLN A 342 20.74 11.65 9.09
C GLN A 342 20.18 11.87 10.50
N TYR A 343 21.03 12.32 11.42
CA TYR A 343 20.61 12.55 12.79
C TYR A 343 21.06 13.93 13.28
N GLY A 344 20.29 14.48 14.22
CA GLY A 344 20.51 15.79 14.81
C GLY A 344 20.91 15.71 16.27
N SER A 345 20.93 16.85 16.95
CA SER A 345 21.12 16.93 18.40
C SER A 345 19.82 16.54 19.12
N SER A 346 19.92 15.92 20.30
CA SER A 346 18.77 15.57 21.13
C SER A 346 17.87 16.77 21.45
N GLY A 347 16.57 16.53 21.58
CA GLY A 347 15.60 17.56 21.93
C GLY A 347 14.38 17.59 21.00
N ALA A 348 13.73 18.76 20.94
CA ALA A 348 12.57 18.98 20.07
C ALA A 348 12.93 18.92 18.57
N TRP A 349 11.93 18.67 17.73
CA TRP A 349 12.10 18.73 16.28
C TRP A 349 12.58 20.13 15.86
N GLN A 350 13.73 20.17 15.18
CA GLN A 350 14.36 21.43 14.76
C GLN A 350 13.80 21.90 13.40
N ASN A 351 13.76 23.21 13.19
CA ASN A 351 13.37 23.82 11.91
C ASN A 351 14.29 25.01 11.57
N PRO A 352 15.19 24.90 10.57
CA PRO A 352 15.50 23.73 9.76
C PRO A 352 16.18 22.60 10.57
N PHE A 353 16.20 21.39 10.00
CA PHE A 353 16.90 20.27 10.62
C PHE A 353 18.41 20.50 10.60
N SER A 354 19.05 20.38 11.76
CA SER A 354 20.50 20.53 11.88
C SER A 354 21.18 19.17 11.95
N VAL A 355 21.81 18.77 10.86
CA VAL A 355 22.49 17.48 10.74
C VAL A 355 23.80 17.49 11.54
N THR A 356 23.96 16.55 12.46
CA THR A 356 25.19 16.33 13.22
C THR A 356 25.97 15.10 12.73
N GLY A 357 25.30 14.16 12.05
CA GLY A 357 25.94 13.01 11.43
C GLY A 357 25.01 12.23 10.51
N THR A 358 25.57 11.23 9.82
CA THR A 358 24.85 10.44 8.82
C THR A 358 25.19 8.96 8.93
N ASN A 359 24.28 8.11 8.49
CA ASN A 359 24.46 6.66 8.37
C ASN A 359 24.09 6.18 6.97
N ALA A 360 24.60 5.01 6.59
CA ALA A 360 24.24 4.30 5.37
C ALA A 360 23.16 3.26 5.70
N ARG A 361 21.98 3.72 6.13
CA ARG A 361 20.85 2.90 6.55
C ARG A 361 19.58 3.31 5.82
N ARG A 362 18.90 2.33 5.29
CA ARG A 362 17.55 2.45 4.73
C ARG A 362 16.56 2.01 5.80
N VAL A 363 16.13 2.96 6.62
CA VAL A 363 15.26 2.69 7.75
C VAL A 363 13.88 2.22 7.31
N SER A 364 13.30 1.30 8.05
CA SER A 364 11.95 0.75 7.86
C SER A 364 10.92 1.76 8.37
N ILE A 365 10.70 2.80 7.59
CA ILE A 365 9.80 3.92 7.89
C ILE A 365 9.05 4.35 6.63
N TYR A 366 7.73 4.50 6.74
CA TYR A 366 6.92 5.01 5.66
C TYR A 366 5.86 5.97 6.17
N ALA A 367 5.45 6.86 5.29
CA ALA A 367 4.35 7.78 5.50
C ALA A 367 3.10 7.27 4.78
N THR A 368 1.96 7.42 5.43
CA THR A 368 0.65 7.19 4.85
C THR A 368 0.02 8.54 4.60
N TYR A 369 -0.42 8.81 3.38
CA TYR A 369 -1.08 10.06 3.05
C TYR A 369 -2.36 9.81 2.26
N THR A 370 -3.28 10.76 2.36
CA THR A 370 -4.49 10.78 1.55
C THR A 370 -4.20 11.62 0.32
N PRO A 371 -4.19 11.03 -0.87
CA PRO A 371 -4.09 11.79 -2.12
C PRO A 371 -5.14 12.90 -2.22
N GLY A 372 -4.79 14.04 -2.77
CA GLY A 372 -5.70 15.18 -2.95
C GLY A 372 -6.77 14.98 -4.02
N GLY A 373 -6.72 13.92 -4.75
CA GLY A 373 -7.74 13.30 -5.60
C GLY A 373 -8.03 11.91 -5.05
N VAL A 374 -9.07 11.28 -5.43
CA VAL A 374 -9.72 10.17 -4.75
C VAL A 374 -9.37 8.83 -5.35
N THR A 375 -8.90 7.84 -4.58
CA THR A 375 -8.67 6.49 -5.11
C THR A 375 -8.96 5.33 -4.14
N PHE A 376 -9.44 4.22 -4.68
CA PHE A 376 -9.51 2.89 -4.10
C PHE A 376 -8.54 1.98 -4.86
N ASP A 377 -7.63 1.33 -4.18
CA ASP A 377 -6.67 0.44 -4.83
C ASP A 377 -7.00 -1.03 -4.54
N ALA A 378 -7.47 -1.75 -5.56
CA ALA A 378 -7.23 -3.17 -5.64
C ALA A 378 -5.98 -3.35 -6.53
N LEU A 379 -4.92 -3.86 -5.96
CA LEU A 379 -3.67 -4.07 -6.66
C LEU A 379 -3.65 -5.46 -7.29
N LEU A 380 -3.66 -5.53 -8.60
CA LEU A 380 -3.39 -6.76 -9.33
C LEU A 380 -1.91 -6.78 -9.72
N ILE A 381 -1.14 -7.66 -9.11
CA ILE A 381 0.22 -7.95 -9.59
C ILE A 381 0.14 -9.09 -10.58
N ALA A 382 0.58 -8.85 -11.81
CA ALA A 382 0.97 -9.91 -12.71
C ALA A 382 2.23 -10.58 -12.12
N GLY A 383 2.13 -11.86 -11.79
CA GLY A 383 3.29 -12.60 -11.25
C GLY A 383 4.46 -12.63 -12.24
N ASP A 384 5.67 -12.78 -11.71
CA ASP A 384 6.92 -12.99 -12.48
C ASP A 384 6.84 -14.19 -13.41
#